data_d59f8aa622499cab7aae8fb2d8c350b4
#
_entry.id   d59f8aa622499cab7aae8fb2d8c350b4
#
_cell.length_a   1.000
_cell.length_b   1.000
_cell.length_c   1.000
_cell.angle_alpha   90.00
_cell.angle_beta   90.00
_cell.angle_gamma   90.00
#
_symmetry.space_group_name_H-M   'P 1'
#
loop_
_entity.id
_entity.type
_entity.pdbx_description
1 polymer ?
#
loop_
_entity_poly.entity_id
_entity_poly.type
_entity_poly.pdbx_seq_one_letter_code
_entity_poly.pdbx_strand_id
1 'polypeptide(L)'
;RTEDHPVLHDLKEEGVVFSSFDYVYEKYDTFAPVYKEIATLLIEAAKEEPVMYAVPGHPLVAEQTVQHLIEAANEGQVHLKIEGGQSFLDPIFGALKIDPIEGFQLLDGTSMSMHDINMRQHILIAQVYDAFSASEVKLTLMEKYRDDYPVTIVTAAGSAQEKLTTVPLYELDHVAELNNLTTVYVPPVTSDEEALRDWTTFRKIIATLRGPNGCPWDQKQTHESLKKYLLEEAHEFLAAVDAQDDYAMIEELGDVLLQVFLHAQIGEDNGYFNLEEVLASISEKMIRRHPHVFGDVSVEDADEVI
;
A
#
# COMPACT_ATOMS: atom_id res chain seq x y z
N ARG A 1 20.10 -15.43 11.34
CA ARG A 1 19.20 -15.64 10.21
C ARG A 1 19.87 -16.53 9.17
N THR A 2 20.42 -16.02 8.06
CA THR A 2 21.11 -16.79 7.02
C THR A 2 22.57 -16.42 6.93
N GLU A 3 23.41 -17.28 6.32
CA GLU A 3 24.84 -16.99 6.06
C GLU A 3 25.08 -16.14 4.81
N ASP A 4 24.07 -15.85 4.04
CA ASP A 4 24.15 -15.02 2.84
C ASP A 4 23.96 -13.50 3.17
N HIS A 5 24.90 -12.94 3.94
CA HIS A 5 24.92 -11.53 4.22
C HIS A 5 26.36 -11.01 4.35
N PRO A 6 26.73 -9.87 3.72
CA PRO A 6 28.11 -9.35 3.73
C PRO A 6 28.71 -9.17 5.13
N VAL A 7 27.92 -8.75 6.13
CA VAL A 7 28.37 -8.51 7.51
C VAL A 7 28.93 -9.77 8.19
N LEU A 8 28.58 -10.98 7.71
CA LEU A 8 29.04 -12.22 8.34
C LEU A 8 30.53 -12.49 8.12
N HIS A 9 31.13 -11.90 7.08
CA HIS A 9 32.57 -11.95 6.89
C HIS A 9 33.27 -11.24 8.07
N ASP A 10 32.81 -10.04 8.40
CA ASP A 10 33.39 -9.22 9.48
C ASP A 10 33.23 -9.92 10.84
N LEU A 11 32.03 -10.47 11.12
CA LEU A 11 31.75 -11.21 12.35
C LEU A 11 32.65 -12.46 12.50
N LYS A 12 32.94 -13.19 11.40
CA LYS A 12 33.85 -14.33 11.39
C LYS A 12 35.30 -13.90 11.65
N GLU A 13 35.72 -12.76 11.09
CA GLU A 13 37.05 -12.18 11.35
C GLU A 13 37.21 -11.73 12.81
N GLU A 14 36.15 -11.22 13.42
CA GLU A 14 36.10 -10.86 14.84
C GLU A 14 35.99 -12.08 15.78
N GLY A 15 35.89 -13.26 15.25
CA GLY A 15 35.82 -14.52 16.01
C GLY A 15 34.47 -14.81 16.67
N VAL A 16 33.40 -14.17 16.22
CA VAL A 16 32.06 -14.44 16.72
C VAL A 16 31.60 -15.82 16.26
N VAL A 17 31.22 -16.66 17.23
CA VAL A 17 30.64 -17.99 16.95
C VAL A 17 29.13 -17.88 16.86
N PHE A 18 28.55 -18.31 15.75
CA PHE A 18 27.11 -18.30 15.52
C PHE A 18 26.68 -19.56 14.74
N SER A 19 25.39 -19.83 14.74
CA SER A 19 24.73 -20.81 13.86
C SER A 19 23.69 -20.11 13.00
N SER A 20 23.44 -20.63 11.78
CA SER A 20 22.46 -20.09 10.86
C SER A 20 21.20 -20.95 10.78
N PHE A 21 20.15 -20.39 10.19
CA PHE A 21 18.89 -21.08 9.91
C PHE A 21 18.73 -21.44 8.43
N ASP A 22 19.82 -21.46 7.64
CA ASP A 22 19.76 -21.77 6.20
C ASP A 22 19.04 -23.09 5.93
N TYR A 23 19.27 -24.11 6.76
CA TYR A 23 18.59 -25.41 6.68
C TYR A 23 17.06 -25.32 6.82
N VAL A 24 16.52 -24.29 7.48
CA VAL A 24 15.06 -24.07 7.57
C VAL A 24 14.55 -23.46 6.28
N TYR A 25 15.33 -22.56 5.67
CA TYR A 25 14.98 -21.98 4.36
C TYR A 25 14.96 -23.03 3.25
N GLU A 26 15.85 -24.01 3.30
CA GLU A 26 15.89 -25.11 2.33
C GLU A 26 14.71 -26.12 2.46
N LYS A 27 14.03 -26.10 3.59
CA LYS A 27 12.96 -27.06 3.91
C LYS A 27 11.61 -26.71 3.31
N TYR A 28 11.36 -25.44 3.00
CA TYR A 28 10.06 -24.93 2.59
C TYR A 28 10.13 -24.17 1.28
N ASP A 29 9.10 -24.33 0.45
CA ASP A 29 8.96 -23.60 -0.82
C ASP A 29 8.46 -22.15 -0.62
N THR A 30 7.95 -21.81 0.58
CA THR A 30 7.41 -20.48 0.90
C THR A 30 7.97 -19.97 2.23
N PHE A 31 8.03 -18.64 2.40
CA PHE A 31 8.67 -18.02 3.54
C PHE A 31 7.87 -18.07 4.85
N ALA A 32 6.54 -18.05 4.81
CA ALA A 32 5.72 -18.01 6.02
C ALA A 32 5.96 -19.17 6.99
N PRO A 33 6.03 -20.44 6.54
CA PRO A 33 6.39 -21.55 7.43
C PRO A 33 7.82 -21.47 7.97
N VAL A 34 8.77 -20.94 7.17
CA VAL A 34 10.17 -20.72 7.59
C VAL A 34 10.24 -19.82 8.81
N TYR A 35 9.61 -18.65 8.74
CA TYR A 35 9.64 -17.67 9.82
C TYR A 35 9.00 -18.19 11.09
N LYS A 36 7.91 -18.94 10.97
CA LYS A 36 7.21 -19.55 12.10
C LYS A 36 8.07 -20.66 12.75
N GLU A 37 8.74 -21.51 11.94
CA GLU A 37 9.63 -22.55 12.47
C GLU A 37 10.84 -21.95 13.19
N ILE A 38 11.47 -20.92 12.61
CA ILE A 38 12.61 -20.22 13.25
C ILE A 38 12.17 -19.64 14.59
N ALA A 39 11.01 -18.97 14.66
CA ALA A 39 10.49 -18.45 15.92
C ALA A 39 10.30 -19.55 16.96
N THR A 40 9.73 -20.69 16.56
CA THR A 40 9.55 -21.85 17.44
C THR A 40 10.89 -22.38 17.98
N LEU A 41 11.87 -22.53 17.11
CA LEU A 41 13.22 -23.01 17.49
C LEU A 41 13.91 -22.05 18.46
N LEU A 42 13.77 -20.73 18.26
CA LEU A 42 14.32 -19.71 19.15
C LEU A 42 13.63 -19.73 20.52
N ILE A 43 12.31 -19.89 20.56
CA ILE A 43 11.55 -20.01 21.82
C ILE A 43 11.97 -21.26 22.61
N GLU A 44 12.13 -22.39 21.94
CA GLU A 44 12.60 -23.61 22.59
C GLU A 44 14.03 -23.47 23.14
N ALA A 45 14.94 -22.92 22.34
CA ALA A 45 16.31 -22.70 22.78
C ALA A 45 16.38 -21.70 23.97
N ALA A 46 15.53 -20.69 23.99
CA ALA A 46 15.49 -19.69 25.07
C ALA A 46 14.99 -20.26 26.42
N LYS A 47 14.41 -21.46 26.45
CA LYS A 47 14.07 -22.16 27.71
C LYS A 47 15.30 -22.71 28.44
N GLU A 48 16.36 -23.03 27.69
CA GLU A 48 17.59 -23.60 28.25
C GLU A 48 18.59 -22.50 28.63
N GLU A 49 18.79 -21.50 27.76
CA GLU A 49 19.74 -20.43 27.97
C GLU A 49 19.33 -19.15 27.22
N PRO A 50 19.88 -17.98 27.61
CA PRO A 50 19.66 -16.74 26.85
C PRO A 50 20.18 -16.86 25.41
N VAL A 51 19.31 -16.57 24.43
CA VAL A 51 19.61 -16.62 23.00
C VAL A 51 19.65 -15.21 22.42
N MET A 52 20.65 -14.93 21.59
CA MET A 52 20.71 -13.73 20.78
C MET A 52 20.37 -14.06 19.32
N TYR A 53 19.26 -13.54 18.82
CA TYR A 53 18.87 -13.66 17.41
C TYR A 53 19.29 -12.41 16.64
N ALA A 54 20.29 -12.55 15.78
CA ALA A 54 20.78 -11.46 14.94
C ALA A 54 20.06 -11.45 13.58
N VAL A 55 19.58 -10.27 13.17
CA VAL A 55 18.92 -10.02 11.88
C VAL A 55 19.62 -8.89 11.14
N PRO A 56 19.58 -8.87 9.80
CA PRO A 56 20.09 -7.74 9.04
C PRO A 56 19.20 -6.52 9.26
N GLY A 57 19.81 -5.39 9.64
CA GLY A 57 19.08 -4.14 9.84
C GLY A 57 18.35 -4.04 11.18
N HIS A 58 17.23 -3.32 11.19
CA HIS A 58 16.45 -3.11 12.41
C HIS A 58 15.44 -4.26 12.63
N PRO A 59 15.41 -4.88 13.83
CA PRO A 59 14.56 -6.07 14.09
C PRO A 59 13.07 -5.88 13.87
N LEU A 60 12.56 -4.64 13.92
CA LEU A 60 11.14 -4.34 13.72
C LEU A 60 10.80 -3.93 12.28
N VAL A 61 11.76 -3.98 11.36
CA VAL A 61 11.55 -3.54 9.97
C VAL A 61 11.68 -4.73 9.03
N ALA A 62 10.56 -5.17 8.46
CA ALA A 62 10.47 -6.29 7.51
C ALA A 62 11.02 -7.63 8.04
N GLU A 63 10.85 -7.92 9.34
CA GLU A 63 11.31 -9.14 10.01
C GLU A 63 10.16 -9.94 10.62
N GLN A 64 9.55 -10.79 9.80
CA GLN A 64 8.37 -11.58 10.19
C GLN A 64 8.65 -12.53 11.38
N THR A 65 9.83 -13.13 11.45
CA THR A 65 10.21 -13.99 12.61
C THR A 65 10.14 -13.20 13.92
N VAL A 66 10.57 -11.92 13.91
CA VAL A 66 10.53 -11.08 15.11
C VAL A 66 9.09 -10.76 15.51
N GLN A 67 8.17 -10.61 14.56
CA GLN A 67 6.74 -10.44 14.87
C GLN A 67 6.18 -11.66 15.59
N HIS A 68 6.49 -12.89 15.16
CA HIS A 68 6.10 -14.11 15.87
C HIS A 68 6.70 -14.21 17.27
N LEU A 69 7.94 -13.74 17.46
CA LEU A 69 8.55 -13.68 18.81
C LEU A 69 7.86 -12.65 19.71
N ILE A 70 7.41 -11.52 19.16
CA ILE A 70 6.63 -10.51 19.89
C ILE A 70 5.27 -11.08 20.32
N GLU A 71 4.58 -11.76 19.42
CA GLU A 71 3.31 -12.45 19.73
C GLU A 71 3.51 -13.45 20.88
N ALA A 72 4.51 -14.32 20.77
CA ALA A 72 4.83 -15.29 21.82
C ALA A 72 5.22 -14.65 23.16
N ALA A 73 5.90 -13.51 23.13
CA ALA A 73 6.23 -12.74 24.34
C ALA A 73 4.98 -12.12 24.99
N ASN A 74 4.03 -11.61 24.20
CA ASN A 74 2.75 -11.11 24.69
C ASN A 74 1.90 -12.22 25.33
N GLU A 75 2.02 -13.44 24.87
CA GLU A 75 1.38 -14.63 25.42
C GLU A 75 2.14 -15.22 26.66
N GLY A 76 3.28 -14.63 27.02
CA GLY A 76 4.10 -15.07 28.15
C GLY A 76 4.93 -16.33 27.90
N GLN A 77 5.13 -16.74 26.64
CA GLN A 77 5.90 -17.93 26.27
C GLN A 77 7.42 -17.71 26.34
N VAL A 78 7.88 -16.48 26.15
CA VAL A 78 9.28 -16.09 26.15
C VAL A 78 9.45 -14.65 26.67
N HIS A 79 10.59 -14.37 27.29
CA HIS A 79 10.98 -12.98 27.61
C HIS A 79 11.82 -12.40 26.48
N LEU A 80 11.29 -11.42 25.77
CA LEU A 80 11.92 -10.82 24.60
C LEU A 80 12.47 -9.42 24.95
N LYS A 81 13.74 -9.17 24.61
CA LYS A 81 14.34 -7.84 24.59
C LYS A 81 14.76 -7.53 23.15
N ILE A 82 14.29 -6.44 22.61
CA ILE A 82 14.66 -5.97 21.27
C ILE A 82 15.71 -4.90 21.42
N GLU A 83 16.89 -5.14 20.86
CA GLU A 83 17.93 -4.15 20.72
C GLU A 83 17.76 -3.42 19.39
N GLY A 84 17.91 -2.10 19.39
CA GLY A 84 17.79 -1.29 18.19
C GLY A 84 18.94 -1.51 17.21
N GLY A 85 18.70 -1.17 15.96
CA GLY A 85 19.66 -1.20 14.87
C GLY A 85 19.34 -0.13 13.84
N GLN A 86 20.24 0.09 12.90
CA GLN A 86 19.99 0.96 11.75
C GLN A 86 19.16 0.18 10.72
N SER A 87 18.05 0.75 10.26
CA SER A 87 17.23 0.11 9.23
C SER A 87 17.81 0.36 7.83
N PHE A 88 17.37 -0.44 6.85
CA PHE A 88 17.71 -0.17 5.45
C PHE A 88 17.06 1.13 4.93
N LEU A 89 16.08 1.68 5.65
CA LEU A 89 15.41 2.93 5.30
C LEU A 89 16.36 4.15 5.40
N ASP A 90 17.20 4.20 6.44
CA ASP A 90 18.11 5.33 6.65
C ASP A 90 19.03 5.56 5.43
N PRO A 91 19.77 4.56 4.92
CA PRO A 91 20.56 4.73 3.71
C PRO A 91 19.71 5.02 2.47
N ILE A 92 18.49 4.48 2.36
CA ILE A 92 17.60 4.79 1.22
C ILE A 92 17.19 6.26 1.23
N PHE A 93 16.80 6.83 2.39
CA PHE A 93 16.51 8.27 2.48
C PHE A 93 17.71 9.12 2.06
N GLY A 94 18.91 8.71 2.48
CA GLY A 94 20.15 9.39 2.08
C GLY A 94 20.44 9.31 0.58
N ALA A 95 20.29 8.11 -0.02
CA ALA A 95 20.52 7.88 -1.43
C ALA A 95 19.51 8.65 -2.32
N LEU A 96 18.24 8.64 -1.93
CA LEU A 96 17.16 9.35 -2.63
C LEU A 96 17.12 10.86 -2.31
N LYS A 97 17.78 11.30 -1.22
CA LYS A 97 17.76 12.69 -0.73
C LYS A 97 16.34 13.19 -0.41
N ILE A 98 15.54 12.34 0.19
CA ILE A 98 14.16 12.66 0.61
C ILE A 98 14.13 12.84 2.13
N ASP A 99 13.26 13.76 2.59
CA ASP A 99 12.98 13.94 4.02
C ASP A 99 11.71 13.15 4.40
N PRO A 100 11.82 12.10 5.25
CA PRO A 100 10.66 11.30 5.62
C PRO A 100 9.55 12.09 6.34
N ILE A 101 9.82 13.32 6.82
CA ILE A 101 8.79 14.20 7.42
C ILE A 101 7.75 14.68 6.39
N GLU A 102 8.09 14.66 5.11
CA GLU A 102 7.16 14.98 4.02
C GLU A 102 6.08 13.91 3.84
N GLY A 103 6.20 12.81 4.56
CA GLY A 103 5.32 11.65 4.52
C GLY A 103 5.84 10.58 3.57
N PHE A 104 5.93 9.35 4.07
CA PHE A 104 6.27 8.19 3.25
C PHE A 104 5.47 6.96 3.63
N GLN A 105 5.38 6.02 2.70
CA GLN A 105 4.84 4.69 2.90
C GLN A 105 5.94 3.65 2.67
N LEU A 106 5.96 2.63 3.51
CA LEU A 106 6.74 1.41 3.30
C LEU A 106 5.75 0.29 3.00
N LEU A 107 5.82 -0.25 1.79
CA LEU A 107 4.95 -1.33 1.33
C LEU A 107 5.76 -2.60 1.05
N ASP A 108 5.12 -3.74 1.23
CA ASP A 108 5.67 -5.04 0.86
C ASP A 108 5.19 -5.40 -0.56
N GLY A 109 6.13 -5.48 -1.51
CA GLY A 109 5.85 -5.76 -2.91
C GLY A 109 5.19 -7.12 -3.17
N THR A 110 5.25 -8.05 -2.20
CA THR A 110 4.64 -9.38 -2.32
C THR A 110 3.17 -9.44 -1.87
N SER A 111 2.66 -8.37 -1.24
CA SER A 111 1.31 -8.37 -0.65
C SER A 111 0.55 -7.05 -0.80
N MET A 112 1.18 -6.00 -1.36
CA MET A 112 0.53 -4.71 -1.56
C MET A 112 -0.64 -4.77 -2.55
N SER A 113 -1.61 -3.91 -2.33
CA SER A 113 -2.74 -3.69 -3.24
C SER A 113 -2.85 -2.22 -3.64
N MET A 114 -3.63 -1.92 -4.68
CA MET A 114 -3.91 -0.53 -5.07
C MET A 114 -4.53 0.31 -3.95
N HIS A 115 -5.23 -0.32 -3.01
CA HIS A 115 -5.88 0.35 -1.88
C HIS A 115 -4.88 0.88 -0.85
N ASP A 116 -3.68 0.31 -0.78
CA ASP A 116 -2.62 0.73 0.13
C ASP A 116 -1.90 1.99 -0.36
N ILE A 117 -2.03 2.34 -1.65
CA ILE A 117 -1.26 3.38 -2.32
C ILE A 117 -1.82 4.78 -2.04
N ASN A 118 -1.01 5.64 -1.41
CA ASN A 118 -1.24 7.08 -1.34
C ASN A 118 -0.28 7.81 -2.29
N MET A 119 -0.79 8.26 -3.42
CA MET A 119 0.00 8.90 -4.48
C MET A 119 0.68 10.22 -4.06
N ARG A 120 0.27 10.83 -2.94
CA ARG A 120 0.82 12.10 -2.45
C ARG A 120 1.98 11.94 -1.48
N GLN A 121 2.39 10.70 -1.19
CA GLN A 121 3.53 10.37 -0.32
C GLN A 121 4.66 9.72 -1.10
N HIS A 122 5.88 9.79 -0.57
CA HIS A 122 6.98 8.95 -1.02
C HIS A 122 6.64 7.48 -0.77
N ILE A 123 6.75 6.60 -1.76
CA ILE A 123 6.46 5.18 -1.59
C ILE A 123 7.76 4.40 -1.75
N LEU A 124 8.11 3.63 -0.71
CA LEU A 124 9.20 2.66 -0.72
C LEU A 124 8.60 1.26 -0.73
N ILE A 125 8.87 0.49 -1.78
CA ILE A 125 8.34 -0.87 -1.95
C ILE A 125 9.52 -1.83 -1.78
N ALA A 126 9.52 -2.54 -0.66
CA ALA A 126 10.49 -3.57 -0.34
C ALA A 126 10.08 -4.93 -0.94
N GLN A 127 10.95 -5.94 -0.86
CA GLN A 127 10.73 -7.31 -1.34
C GLN A 127 10.52 -7.42 -2.88
N VAL A 128 11.18 -6.54 -3.65
CA VAL A 128 11.18 -6.60 -5.12
C VAL A 128 12.49 -7.23 -5.59
N TYR A 129 12.60 -8.54 -5.48
CA TYR A 129 13.86 -9.27 -5.63
C TYR A 129 14.05 -9.95 -6.99
N ASP A 130 13.03 -10.04 -7.83
CA ASP A 130 13.07 -10.64 -9.15
C ASP A 130 12.08 -9.99 -10.13
N ALA A 131 12.10 -10.41 -11.38
CA ALA A 131 11.22 -9.87 -12.42
C ALA A 131 9.75 -10.20 -12.17
N PHE A 132 9.42 -11.28 -11.47
CA PHE A 132 8.04 -11.64 -11.16
C PHE A 132 7.46 -10.69 -10.12
N SER A 133 8.14 -10.50 -8.98
CA SER A 133 7.72 -9.54 -7.96
C SER A 133 7.68 -8.10 -8.49
N ALA A 134 8.62 -7.72 -9.37
CA ALA A 134 8.59 -6.43 -10.05
C ALA A 134 7.39 -6.27 -10.98
N SER A 135 6.98 -7.33 -11.68
CA SER A 135 5.79 -7.32 -12.55
C SER A 135 4.50 -7.14 -11.75
N GLU A 136 4.35 -7.83 -10.62
CA GLU A 136 3.20 -7.68 -9.72
C GLU A 136 3.12 -6.24 -9.18
N VAL A 137 4.24 -5.69 -8.72
CA VAL A 137 4.34 -4.30 -8.26
C VAL A 137 3.99 -3.32 -9.38
N LYS A 138 4.54 -3.53 -10.58
CA LYS A 138 4.24 -2.70 -11.76
C LYS A 138 2.75 -2.68 -12.06
N LEU A 139 2.11 -3.84 -12.16
CA LEU A 139 0.69 -3.95 -12.48
C LEU A 139 -0.18 -3.27 -11.42
N THR A 140 0.13 -3.46 -10.13
CA THR A 140 -0.58 -2.80 -9.02
C THR A 140 -0.42 -1.27 -9.08
N LEU A 141 0.78 -0.76 -9.37
CA LEU A 141 1.02 0.67 -9.51
C LEU A 141 0.28 1.26 -10.73
N MET A 142 0.22 0.54 -11.85
CA MET A 142 -0.45 0.99 -13.09
C MET A 142 -1.97 1.14 -12.94
N GLU A 143 -2.57 0.61 -11.89
CA GLU A 143 -3.98 0.88 -11.58
C GLU A 143 -4.22 2.34 -11.19
N LYS A 144 -3.21 3.01 -10.62
CA LYS A 144 -3.29 4.43 -10.19
C LYS A 144 -2.40 5.36 -11.01
N TYR A 145 -1.17 4.95 -11.30
CA TYR A 145 -0.19 5.76 -12.03
C TYR A 145 -0.28 5.51 -13.54
N ARG A 146 0.20 6.48 -14.30
CA ARG A 146 0.43 6.31 -15.74
C ARG A 146 1.57 5.31 -15.95
N ASP A 147 1.56 4.64 -17.09
CA ASP A 147 2.58 3.66 -17.47
C ASP A 147 3.99 4.28 -17.60
N ASP A 148 4.07 5.55 -18.00
CA ASP A 148 5.32 6.30 -18.15
C ASP A 148 5.80 6.98 -16.85
N TYR A 149 5.11 6.81 -15.72
CA TYR A 149 5.49 7.45 -14.46
C TYR A 149 6.89 7.01 -14.01
N PRO A 150 7.79 7.95 -13.62
CA PRO A 150 9.15 7.58 -13.25
C PRO A 150 9.19 6.86 -11.90
N VAL A 151 9.82 5.70 -11.87
CA VAL A 151 10.12 4.96 -10.64
C VAL A 151 11.63 4.73 -10.54
N THR A 152 12.15 4.71 -9.32
CA THR A 152 13.58 4.51 -9.10
C THR A 152 13.84 3.21 -8.36
N ILE A 153 14.64 2.36 -8.97
CA ILE A 153 15.14 1.12 -8.37
C ILE A 153 16.40 1.47 -7.59
N VAL A 154 16.34 1.23 -6.28
CA VAL A 154 17.45 1.45 -5.35
C VAL A 154 17.99 0.10 -4.94
N THR A 155 19.23 -0.19 -5.30
CA THR A 155 19.90 -1.45 -4.98
C THR A 155 21.04 -1.21 -4.01
N ALA A 156 21.13 -2.02 -2.97
CA ALA A 156 22.23 -2.04 -1.99
C ALA A 156 22.56 -0.65 -1.38
N ALA A 157 21.52 0.14 -1.07
CA ALA A 157 21.67 1.48 -0.49
C ALA A 157 22.62 1.51 0.73
N GLY A 158 23.49 2.52 0.78
CA GLY A 158 24.48 2.68 1.84
C GLY A 158 25.71 1.78 1.73
N SER A 159 25.83 0.96 0.70
CA SER A 159 27.00 0.11 0.44
C SER A 159 27.87 0.64 -0.70
N ALA A 160 29.06 0.06 -0.87
CA ALA A 160 29.92 0.37 -2.01
C ALA A 160 29.31 -0.05 -3.37
N GLN A 161 28.25 -0.83 -3.34
CA GLN A 161 27.51 -1.33 -4.51
C GLN A 161 26.19 -0.58 -4.73
N GLU A 162 25.98 0.52 -4.00
CA GLU A 162 24.78 1.35 -4.14
C GLU A 162 24.57 1.77 -5.60
N LYS A 163 23.36 1.51 -6.08
CA LYS A 163 22.95 1.87 -7.43
C LYS A 163 21.52 2.38 -7.46
N LEU A 164 21.32 3.51 -8.12
CA LEU A 164 20.01 4.07 -8.40
C LEU A 164 19.77 4.04 -9.91
N THR A 165 18.65 3.45 -10.31
CA THR A 165 18.25 3.39 -11.72
C THR A 165 16.80 3.85 -11.83
N THR A 166 16.58 4.99 -12.50
CA THR A 166 15.23 5.49 -12.78
C THR A 166 14.76 5.03 -14.14
N VAL A 167 13.58 4.45 -14.17
CA VAL A 167 12.92 3.94 -15.39
C VAL A 167 11.46 4.37 -15.41
N PRO A 168 10.80 4.43 -16.58
CA PRO A 168 9.35 4.52 -16.62
C PRO A 168 8.72 3.23 -16.04
N LEU A 169 7.58 3.35 -15.42
CA LEU A 169 6.91 2.26 -14.69
C LEU A 169 6.73 0.99 -15.55
N TYR A 170 6.42 1.14 -16.84
CA TYR A 170 6.23 0.00 -17.74
C TYR A 170 7.51 -0.83 -17.97
N GLU A 171 8.70 -0.30 -17.66
CA GLU A 171 9.98 -1.01 -17.75
C GLU A 171 10.47 -1.65 -16.45
N LEU A 172 9.73 -1.50 -15.34
CA LEU A 172 10.17 -1.92 -14.01
C LEU A 172 10.62 -3.39 -13.95
N ASP A 173 9.89 -4.30 -14.57
CA ASP A 173 10.18 -5.75 -14.61
C ASP A 173 11.20 -6.16 -15.67
N HIS A 174 11.64 -5.24 -16.51
CA HIS A 174 12.69 -5.48 -17.52
C HIS A 174 14.09 -5.17 -17.00
N VAL A 175 14.22 -4.64 -15.79
CA VAL A 175 15.52 -4.33 -15.20
C VAL A 175 16.25 -5.59 -14.77
N ALA A 176 17.47 -5.79 -15.30
CA ALA A 176 18.21 -7.06 -15.20
C ALA A 176 18.82 -7.35 -13.81
N GLU A 177 18.85 -6.39 -12.88
CA GLU A 177 19.66 -6.48 -11.65
C GLU A 177 18.82 -6.41 -10.38
N LEU A 178 17.63 -7.03 -10.37
CA LEU A 178 16.78 -7.14 -9.17
C LEU A 178 17.31 -8.24 -8.25
N ASN A 179 17.39 -7.98 -6.96
CA ASN A 179 17.84 -8.93 -5.96
C ASN A 179 17.26 -8.59 -4.57
N ASN A 180 17.62 -9.37 -3.55
CA ASN A 180 17.16 -9.20 -2.17
C ASN A 180 17.57 -7.87 -1.49
N LEU A 181 18.40 -7.04 -2.11
CA LEU A 181 18.78 -5.71 -1.64
C LEU A 181 18.08 -4.60 -2.45
N THR A 182 17.04 -4.93 -3.20
CA THR A 182 16.30 -4.00 -4.06
C THR A 182 15.09 -3.42 -3.33
N THR A 183 14.93 -2.11 -3.46
CA THR A 183 13.72 -1.36 -3.08
C THR A 183 13.30 -0.51 -4.27
N VAL A 184 12.01 -0.50 -4.59
CA VAL A 184 11.46 0.39 -5.61
C VAL A 184 10.93 1.64 -4.92
N TYR A 185 11.33 2.79 -5.42
CA TYR A 185 10.85 4.09 -4.97
C TYR A 185 9.95 4.71 -6.02
N VAL A 186 8.77 5.17 -5.56
CA VAL A 186 7.82 5.94 -6.37
C VAL A 186 7.73 7.34 -5.76
N PRO A 187 8.11 8.39 -6.48
CA PRO A 187 8.02 9.75 -5.98
C PRO A 187 6.55 10.19 -5.81
N PRO A 188 6.27 11.15 -4.92
CA PRO A 188 4.92 11.68 -4.77
C PRO A 188 4.48 12.44 -6.01
N VAL A 189 3.22 12.27 -6.36
CA VAL A 189 2.56 13.08 -7.40
C VAL A 189 2.44 14.53 -6.91
N THR A 190 2.91 15.47 -7.71
CA THR A 190 2.95 16.90 -7.36
C THR A 190 1.82 17.72 -7.96
N SER A 191 1.23 17.24 -9.07
CA SER A 191 0.09 17.89 -9.72
C SER A 191 -1.20 17.08 -9.59
N ASP A 192 -2.35 17.76 -9.68
CA ASP A 192 -3.64 17.07 -9.68
C ASP A 192 -3.88 16.34 -11.01
N GLU A 193 -3.25 16.80 -12.11
CA GLU A 193 -3.33 16.17 -13.43
C GLU A 193 -2.68 14.77 -13.47
N GLU A 194 -1.72 14.49 -12.60
CA GLU A 194 -1.08 13.18 -12.49
C GLU A 194 -1.86 12.22 -11.60
N ALA A 195 -2.81 12.72 -10.80
CA ALA A 195 -3.61 11.95 -9.84
C ALA A 195 -5.10 11.88 -10.20
N LEU A 196 -5.44 11.91 -11.49
CA LEU A 196 -6.86 11.93 -11.94
C LEU A 196 -7.63 10.65 -11.57
N ARG A 197 -6.93 9.54 -11.29
CA ARG A 197 -7.54 8.28 -10.83
C ARG A 197 -7.74 8.21 -9.33
N ASP A 198 -7.34 9.26 -8.59
CA ASP A 198 -7.49 9.33 -7.15
C ASP A 198 -8.72 10.15 -6.77
N TRP A 199 -9.61 9.53 -6.02
CA TRP A 199 -10.88 10.14 -5.62
C TRP A 199 -10.70 11.34 -4.67
N THR A 200 -9.60 11.40 -3.89
CA THR A 200 -9.27 12.57 -3.07
C THR A 200 -8.89 13.76 -3.92
N THR A 201 -8.27 13.52 -5.07
CA THR A 201 -8.01 14.54 -6.10
C THR A 201 -9.33 15.07 -6.68
N PHE A 202 -10.28 14.19 -7.00
CA PHE A 202 -11.59 14.62 -7.50
C PHE A 202 -12.35 15.47 -6.46
N ARG A 203 -12.35 15.04 -5.19
CA ARG A 203 -12.89 15.84 -4.08
C ARG A 203 -12.27 17.24 -4.03
N LYS A 204 -10.93 17.33 -4.10
CA LYS A 204 -10.21 18.61 -4.11
C LYS A 204 -10.61 19.49 -5.29
N ILE A 205 -10.81 18.92 -6.48
CA ILE A 205 -11.29 19.63 -7.66
C ILE A 205 -12.66 20.25 -7.37
N ILE A 206 -13.61 19.49 -6.85
CA ILE A 206 -14.97 20.00 -6.54
C ILE A 206 -14.93 21.09 -5.46
N ALA A 207 -14.16 20.89 -4.39
CA ALA A 207 -13.95 21.92 -3.36
C ALA A 207 -13.33 23.21 -3.94
N THR A 208 -12.39 23.08 -4.89
CA THR A 208 -11.77 24.21 -5.57
C THR A 208 -12.79 24.95 -6.45
N LEU A 209 -13.61 24.23 -7.24
CA LEU A 209 -14.65 24.81 -8.09
C LEU A 209 -15.67 25.60 -7.27
N ARG A 210 -16.02 25.14 -6.08
CA ARG A 210 -16.95 25.83 -5.19
C ARG A 210 -16.29 26.85 -4.26
N GLY A 211 -14.97 26.83 -4.16
CA GLY A 211 -14.19 27.74 -3.31
C GLY A 211 -14.24 29.20 -3.75
N PRO A 212 -13.68 30.13 -2.94
CA PRO A 212 -13.81 31.61 -3.15
C PRO A 212 -13.31 32.10 -4.51
N ASN A 213 -12.34 31.40 -5.10
CA ASN A 213 -11.77 31.76 -6.41
C ASN A 213 -12.18 30.74 -7.51
N GLY A 214 -13.20 29.93 -7.24
CA GLY A 214 -13.65 28.88 -8.13
C GLY A 214 -14.63 29.35 -9.20
N CYS A 215 -15.40 28.41 -9.74
CA CYS A 215 -16.35 28.66 -10.81
C CYS A 215 -17.62 29.37 -10.27
N PRO A 216 -18.00 30.54 -10.82
CA PRO A 216 -19.21 31.23 -10.37
C PRO A 216 -20.51 30.47 -10.57
N TRP A 217 -20.54 29.50 -11.50
CA TRP A 217 -21.69 28.62 -11.71
C TRP A 217 -21.79 27.57 -10.58
N ASP A 218 -20.69 26.90 -10.26
CA ASP A 218 -20.64 25.90 -9.19
C ASP A 218 -20.92 26.49 -7.82
N GLN A 219 -20.42 27.70 -7.54
CA GLN A 219 -20.67 28.43 -6.29
C GLN A 219 -22.15 28.72 -6.04
N LYS A 220 -22.93 28.91 -7.10
CA LYS A 220 -24.37 29.23 -7.02
C LYS A 220 -25.27 28.02 -6.88
N GLN A 221 -24.72 26.80 -7.11
CA GLN A 221 -25.53 25.59 -7.03
C GLN A 221 -25.99 25.30 -5.60
N THR A 222 -27.20 24.81 -5.52
CA THR A 222 -27.86 24.34 -4.28
C THR A 222 -28.37 22.92 -4.49
N HIS A 223 -28.71 22.23 -3.41
CA HIS A 223 -29.36 20.92 -3.51
C HIS A 223 -30.58 20.95 -4.43
N GLU A 224 -31.38 22.03 -4.39
CA GLU A 224 -32.57 22.18 -5.19
C GLU A 224 -32.26 22.39 -6.69
N SER A 225 -31.26 23.23 -7.01
CA SER A 225 -30.90 23.52 -8.40
C SER A 225 -30.30 22.30 -9.12
N LEU A 226 -29.61 21.42 -8.37
CA LEU A 226 -28.97 20.23 -8.91
C LEU A 226 -29.92 19.02 -9.12
N LYS A 227 -31.13 19.05 -8.56
CA LYS A 227 -32.07 17.91 -8.70
C LYS A 227 -32.32 17.49 -10.13
N LYS A 228 -32.47 18.46 -11.04
CA LYS A 228 -32.71 18.17 -12.46
C LYS A 228 -31.51 17.51 -13.13
N TYR A 229 -30.31 17.93 -12.81
CA TYR A 229 -29.07 17.36 -13.37
C TYR A 229 -28.88 15.91 -12.90
N LEU A 230 -29.05 15.63 -11.61
CA LEU A 230 -28.97 14.24 -11.12
C LEU A 230 -29.96 13.29 -11.84
N LEU A 231 -31.16 13.77 -12.20
CA LEU A 231 -32.12 12.99 -12.97
C LEU A 231 -31.68 12.84 -14.43
N GLU A 232 -31.11 13.88 -15.03
CA GLU A 232 -30.59 13.90 -16.39
C GLU A 232 -29.47 12.89 -16.54
N GLU A 233 -28.40 13.00 -15.73
CA GLU A 233 -27.25 12.07 -15.75
C GLU A 233 -27.67 10.61 -15.47
N ALA A 234 -28.62 10.40 -14.54
CA ALA A 234 -29.14 9.05 -14.29
C ALA A 234 -29.88 8.48 -15.52
N HIS A 235 -30.60 9.30 -16.28
CA HIS A 235 -31.27 8.85 -17.50
C HIS A 235 -30.27 8.60 -18.64
N GLU A 236 -29.24 9.43 -18.77
CA GLU A 236 -28.19 9.25 -19.78
C GLU A 236 -27.38 7.98 -19.50
N PHE A 237 -27.04 7.73 -18.24
CA PHE A 237 -26.43 6.45 -17.84
C PHE A 237 -27.31 5.24 -18.20
N LEU A 238 -28.63 5.28 -17.92
CA LEU A 238 -29.53 4.18 -18.29
C LEU A 238 -29.60 4.00 -19.80
N ALA A 239 -29.58 5.08 -20.58
CA ALA A 239 -29.57 5.00 -22.05
C ALA A 239 -28.24 4.38 -22.56
N ALA A 240 -27.10 4.68 -21.94
CA ALA A 240 -25.81 4.07 -22.25
C ALA A 240 -25.81 2.55 -21.94
N VAL A 241 -26.43 2.14 -20.83
CA VAL A 241 -26.65 0.71 -20.50
C VAL A 241 -27.51 0.00 -21.54
N ASP A 242 -28.62 0.62 -21.95
CA ASP A 242 -29.53 0.05 -22.97
C ASP A 242 -28.81 -0.08 -24.33
N ALA A 243 -27.92 0.86 -24.64
CA ALA A 243 -27.09 0.84 -25.85
C ALA A 243 -25.90 -0.14 -25.77
N GLN A 244 -25.59 -0.68 -24.61
CA GLN A 244 -24.39 -1.49 -24.33
C GLN A 244 -23.08 -0.77 -24.72
N ASP A 245 -23.00 0.55 -24.49
CA ASP A 245 -21.85 1.39 -24.81
C ASP A 245 -21.03 1.64 -23.54
N ASP A 246 -19.94 0.87 -23.39
CA ASP A 246 -19.05 0.94 -22.21
C ASP A 246 -18.39 2.32 -22.07
N TYR A 247 -18.10 3.03 -23.17
CA TYR A 247 -17.50 4.36 -23.13
C TYR A 247 -18.49 5.40 -22.64
N ALA A 248 -19.72 5.37 -23.15
CA ALA A 248 -20.79 6.23 -22.65
C ALA A 248 -21.12 5.91 -21.18
N MET A 249 -21.15 4.64 -20.79
CA MET A 249 -21.38 4.27 -19.39
C MET A 249 -20.30 4.84 -18.45
N ILE A 250 -19.02 4.89 -18.86
CA ILE A 250 -17.94 5.51 -18.07
C ILE A 250 -18.17 7.01 -17.90
N GLU A 251 -18.54 7.71 -18.98
CA GLU A 251 -18.82 9.15 -19.00
C GLU A 251 -19.98 9.47 -18.06
N GLU A 252 -21.12 8.83 -18.25
CA GLU A 252 -22.36 9.12 -17.50
C GLU A 252 -22.26 8.70 -16.02
N LEU A 253 -21.53 7.62 -15.69
CA LEU A 253 -21.22 7.29 -14.30
C LEU A 253 -20.35 8.35 -13.65
N GLY A 254 -19.44 8.96 -14.41
CA GLY A 254 -18.65 10.10 -13.96
C GLY A 254 -19.52 11.30 -13.61
N ASP A 255 -20.54 11.59 -14.43
CA ASP A 255 -21.48 12.69 -14.22
C ASP A 255 -22.44 12.44 -13.06
N VAL A 256 -22.93 11.20 -12.88
CA VAL A 256 -23.64 10.82 -11.66
C VAL A 256 -22.76 10.97 -10.41
N LEU A 257 -21.49 10.55 -10.48
CA LEU A 257 -20.53 10.72 -9.38
C LEU A 257 -20.28 12.20 -9.08
N LEU A 258 -20.18 13.06 -10.09
CA LEU A 258 -20.06 14.51 -9.95
C LEU A 258 -21.22 15.07 -9.11
N GLN A 259 -22.46 14.64 -9.38
CA GLN A 259 -23.63 15.07 -8.59
C GLN A 259 -23.50 14.68 -7.11
N VAL A 260 -23.01 13.48 -6.81
CA VAL A 260 -22.78 13.03 -5.43
C VAL A 260 -21.77 13.94 -4.73
N PHE A 261 -20.64 14.23 -5.38
CA PHE A 261 -19.59 15.09 -4.81
C PHE A 261 -20.04 16.54 -4.66
N LEU A 262 -20.77 17.10 -5.63
CA LEU A 262 -21.34 18.46 -5.53
C LEU A 262 -22.32 18.56 -4.36
N HIS A 263 -23.23 17.60 -4.21
CA HIS A 263 -24.16 17.58 -3.08
C HIS A 263 -23.43 17.44 -1.74
N ALA A 264 -22.40 16.62 -1.66
CA ALA A 264 -21.59 16.47 -0.45
C ALA A 264 -20.84 17.75 -0.11
N GLN A 265 -20.26 18.44 -1.12
CA GLN A 265 -19.56 19.71 -0.92
C GLN A 265 -20.53 20.83 -0.51
N ILE A 266 -21.76 20.88 -1.06
CA ILE A 266 -22.79 21.82 -0.61
C ILE A 266 -23.16 21.58 0.86
N GLY A 267 -23.25 20.32 1.28
CA GLY A 267 -23.48 19.94 2.67
C GLY A 267 -22.36 20.45 3.58
N GLU A 268 -21.10 20.24 3.18
CA GLU A 268 -19.91 20.70 3.89
C GLU A 268 -19.82 22.24 3.98
N ASP A 269 -20.05 22.95 2.86
CA ASP A 269 -20.06 24.41 2.80
C ASP A 269 -21.10 25.02 3.78
N ASN A 270 -22.21 24.33 4.02
CA ASN A 270 -23.27 24.75 4.91
C ASN A 270 -23.16 24.19 6.34
N GLY A 271 -22.18 23.31 6.62
CA GLY A 271 -21.93 22.73 7.92
C GLY A 271 -22.98 21.67 8.33
N TYR A 272 -23.63 21.00 7.39
CA TYR A 272 -24.67 20.00 7.66
C TYR A 272 -24.14 18.56 7.62
N PHE A 273 -23.35 18.23 6.59
CA PHE A 273 -22.72 16.93 6.39
C PHE A 273 -21.60 17.05 5.35
N ASN A 274 -20.75 16.04 5.27
CA ASN A 274 -19.64 15.98 4.34
C ASN A 274 -19.60 14.63 3.58
N LEU A 275 -18.62 14.47 2.68
CA LEU A 275 -18.47 13.28 1.88
C LEU A 275 -18.15 12.03 2.74
N GLU A 276 -17.38 12.19 3.82
CA GLU A 276 -17.04 11.10 4.73
C GLU A 276 -18.29 10.54 5.43
N GLU A 277 -19.23 11.38 5.79
CA GLU A 277 -20.50 10.94 6.40
C GLU A 277 -21.38 10.23 5.39
N VAL A 278 -21.39 10.65 4.13
CA VAL A 278 -22.09 9.94 3.05
C VAL A 278 -21.50 8.54 2.87
N LEU A 279 -20.17 8.44 2.81
CA LEU A 279 -19.46 7.15 2.69
C LEU A 279 -19.67 6.26 3.89
N ALA A 280 -19.55 6.79 5.11
CA ALA A 280 -19.79 6.04 6.33
C ALA A 280 -21.22 5.45 6.34
N SER A 281 -22.21 6.26 6.02
CA SER A 281 -23.61 5.84 5.96
C SER A 281 -23.86 4.67 5.00
N ILE A 282 -23.30 4.74 3.78
CA ILE A 282 -23.50 3.66 2.81
C ILE A 282 -22.67 2.42 3.16
N SER A 283 -21.44 2.59 3.64
CA SER A 283 -20.57 1.48 4.05
C SER A 283 -21.18 0.68 5.20
N GLU A 284 -21.63 1.35 6.26
CA GLU A 284 -22.33 0.72 7.39
C GLU A 284 -23.59 -0.04 6.93
N LYS A 285 -24.35 0.56 6.01
CA LYS A 285 -25.52 -0.08 5.42
C LYS A 285 -25.13 -1.35 4.68
N MET A 286 -24.08 -1.33 3.86
CA MET A 286 -23.65 -2.50 3.06
C MET A 286 -23.15 -3.60 3.98
N ILE A 287 -22.29 -3.32 4.96
CA ILE A 287 -21.80 -4.30 5.94
C ILE A 287 -22.97 -4.95 6.68
N ARG A 288 -23.89 -4.12 7.21
CA ARG A 288 -25.06 -4.63 7.95
C ARG A 288 -26.00 -5.49 7.11
N ARG A 289 -26.16 -5.17 5.80
CA ARG A 289 -27.06 -5.91 4.91
C ARG A 289 -26.45 -7.18 4.31
N HIS A 290 -25.15 -7.38 4.49
CA HIS A 290 -24.45 -8.53 3.96
C HIS A 290 -23.69 -9.31 5.06
N PRO A 291 -24.41 -9.77 6.13
CA PRO A 291 -23.79 -10.50 7.22
C PRO A 291 -23.19 -11.84 6.79
N HIS A 292 -23.59 -12.36 5.64
CA HIS A 292 -23.04 -13.55 5.01
C HIS A 292 -21.65 -13.31 4.36
N VAL A 293 -21.28 -12.04 4.12
CA VAL A 293 -19.96 -11.66 3.59
C VAL A 293 -19.07 -11.09 4.69
N PHE A 294 -19.63 -10.24 5.57
CA PHE A 294 -18.89 -9.50 6.58
C PHE A 294 -19.07 -10.03 8.02
N GLY A 295 -19.82 -11.10 8.21
CA GLY A 295 -20.09 -11.74 9.51
C GLY A 295 -20.11 -13.26 9.40
N ASP A 296 -20.75 -13.93 10.37
CA ASP A 296 -20.73 -15.38 10.52
C ASP A 296 -21.98 -16.09 9.95
N VAL A 297 -22.83 -15.39 9.21
CA VAL A 297 -24.07 -15.95 8.63
C VAL A 297 -23.74 -16.66 7.33
N SER A 298 -24.20 -17.90 7.17
CA SER A 298 -24.08 -18.66 5.92
C SER A 298 -25.39 -18.56 5.14
N VAL A 299 -25.33 -18.32 3.83
CA VAL A 299 -26.45 -18.35 2.88
C VAL A 299 -26.13 -19.32 1.74
N GLU A 300 -27.15 -20.03 1.23
CA GLU A 300 -26.96 -21.05 0.19
C GLU A 300 -27.20 -20.51 -1.23
N ASP A 301 -28.03 -19.48 -1.36
CA ASP A 301 -28.32 -18.83 -2.64
C ASP A 301 -28.66 -17.33 -2.53
N ALA A 302 -28.85 -16.69 -3.70
CA ALA A 302 -29.11 -15.25 -3.78
C ALA A 302 -30.50 -14.85 -3.22
N ASP A 303 -31.47 -15.77 -3.19
CA ASP A 303 -32.82 -15.48 -2.74
C ASP A 303 -32.91 -15.38 -1.21
N GLU A 304 -31.93 -15.94 -0.50
CA GLU A 304 -31.80 -15.81 0.97
C GLU A 304 -31.18 -14.48 1.43
N VAL A 305 -30.67 -13.67 0.49
CA VAL A 305 -29.97 -12.41 0.79
C VAL A 305 -30.91 -11.19 0.82
N ILE A 306 -32.17 -11.32 0.39
CA ILE A 306 -33.14 -10.21 0.24
C ILE A 306 -33.84 -9.88 1.56
#